data_d7fef1b8504107b57cec46848ae11979
#
_entry.id   d7fef1b8504107b57cec46848ae11979
#
_cell.length_a   1.000
_cell.length_b   1.000
_cell.length_c   1.000
_cell.angle_alpha   90.00
_cell.angle_beta   90.00
_cell.angle_gamma   90.00
#
_symmetry.space_group_name_H-M   'P 1'
#
loop_
_entity.id
_entity.type
_entity.pdbx_description
1 polymer ?
#
loop_
_entity_poly.entity_id
_entity_poly.type
_entity_poly.pdbx_seq_one_letter_code
_entity_poly.pdbx_strand_id
1 'polypeptide(L)'
;MKALYYALFAAVVAFVPMVQAQAARAGDQPSERERLIGAWHLVHIESPGPDGKPADIPQPTGMLIYTRDGHISVQLMYPGAASTLSNEYVLNGYEASFGSYDVNEITHTVTHHILGSITGGLLVGKELPRIFQFTSDGRLVIKSANPEEHWFVVWEHY
;
A
#
# COMPACT_ATOMS: atom_id res chain seq x y z
N MET A 1 -4.71 -7.00 92.61
CA MET A 1 -5.31 -6.24 91.49
C MET A 1 -4.31 -6.31 90.36
N LYS A 2 -4.56 -7.09 89.29
CA LYS A 2 -3.66 -7.26 88.11
C LYS A 2 -4.36 -6.59 86.94
N ALA A 3 -3.77 -5.49 86.41
CA ALA A 3 -4.27 -4.79 85.23
C ALA A 3 -3.78 -5.51 83.99
N LEU A 4 -4.70 -5.91 83.14
CA LEU A 4 -4.44 -6.57 81.83
C LEU A 4 -4.41 -5.52 80.77
N TYR A 5 -3.25 -5.30 80.10
CA TYR A 5 -3.13 -4.41 78.92
C TYR A 5 -3.37 -5.19 77.64
N TYR A 6 -4.43 -4.83 76.92
CA TYR A 6 -4.68 -5.32 75.59
C TYR A 6 -3.98 -4.40 74.57
N ALA A 7 -3.00 -4.91 73.86
CA ALA A 7 -2.38 -4.25 72.74
C ALA A 7 -3.21 -4.49 71.45
N LEU A 8 -3.82 -3.45 70.93
CA LEU A 8 -4.46 -3.49 69.58
C LEU A 8 -3.38 -3.38 68.52
N PHE A 9 -3.20 -4.44 67.76
CA PHE A 9 -2.44 -4.41 66.51
C PHE A 9 -3.38 -3.95 65.38
N ALA A 10 -3.18 -2.73 64.86
CA ALA A 10 -3.83 -2.24 63.64
C ALA A 10 -3.03 -2.70 62.44
N ALA A 11 -3.54 -3.68 61.71
CA ALA A 11 -2.97 -4.09 60.38
C ALA A 11 -3.32 -3.05 59.31
N VAL A 12 -2.33 -2.28 58.89
CA VAL A 12 -2.44 -1.40 57.71
C VAL A 12 -2.28 -2.25 56.45
N VAL A 13 -3.38 -2.54 55.78
CA VAL A 13 -3.37 -3.17 54.47
C VAL A 13 -3.06 -2.07 53.43
N ALA A 14 -1.81 -2.03 52.96
CA ALA A 14 -1.41 -1.18 51.86
C ALA A 14 -2.00 -1.72 50.55
N PHE A 15 -2.99 -1.03 50.02
CA PHE A 15 -3.57 -1.29 48.70
C PHE A 15 -2.60 -0.73 47.64
N VAL A 16 -1.78 -1.60 47.05
CA VAL A 16 -0.94 -1.25 45.88
C VAL A 16 -1.83 -1.36 44.64
N PRO A 17 -2.11 -0.25 43.95
CA PRO A 17 -2.83 -0.33 42.67
C PRO A 17 -1.92 -1.01 41.64
N MET A 18 -2.27 -2.23 41.26
CA MET A 18 -1.65 -2.93 40.12
C MET A 18 -2.03 -2.20 38.86
N VAL A 19 -1.17 -1.27 38.40
CA VAL A 19 -1.27 -0.69 37.06
C VAL A 19 -0.88 -1.80 36.07
N GLN A 20 -1.88 -2.52 35.58
CA GLN A 20 -1.69 -3.41 34.43
C GLN A 20 -1.45 -2.52 33.22
N ALA A 21 -0.17 -2.29 32.89
CA ALA A 21 0.21 -1.80 31.58
C ALA A 21 -0.27 -2.86 30.56
N GLN A 22 -1.37 -2.56 29.88
CA GLN A 22 -1.75 -3.29 28.68
C GLN A 22 -0.64 -3.05 27.66
N ALA A 23 0.30 -3.99 27.57
CA ALA A 23 1.20 -4.07 26.44
C ALA A 23 0.31 -4.27 25.22
N ALA A 24 0.18 -3.23 24.38
CA ALA A 24 -0.45 -3.34 23.07
C ALA A 24 0.23 -4.52 22.38
N ARG A 25 -0.56 -5.54 22.05
CA ARG A 25 -0.06 -6.73 21.37
C ARG A 25 0.51 -6.29 20.04
N ALA A 26 1.80 -6.47 19.83
CA ALA A 26 2.50 -6.24 18.58
C ALA A 26 1.97 -7.11 17.40
N GLY A 27 0.86 -7.84 17.58
CA GLY A 27 0.22 -8.70 16.62
C GLY A 27 -1.10 -8.20 16.04
N ASP A 28 -1.50 -6.94 16.35
CA ASP A 28 -2.84 -6.44 15.96
C ASP A 28 -2.83 -5.47 14.76
N GLN A 29 -1.66 -5.21 14.19
CA GLN A 29 -1.55 -4.42 12.96
C GLN A 29 -1.60 -5.35 11.75
N PRO A 30 -2.43 -5.04 10.73
CA PRO A 30 -2.46 -5.83 9.50
C PRO A 30 -1.08 -5.80 8.84
N SER A 31 -0.67 -6.94 8.27
CA SER A 31 0.55 -7.02 7.48
C SER A 31 0.49 -6.07 6.27
N GLU A 32 1.63 -5.71 5.70
CA GLU A 32 1.65 -4.84 4.51
C GLU A 32 0.92 -5.49 3.33
N ARG A 33 1.01 -6.81 3.19
CA ARG A 33 0.20 -7.55 2.22
C ARG A 33 -1.30 -7.37 2.46
N GLU A 34 -1.75 -7.46 3.71
CA GLU A 34 -3.17 -7.26 4.05
C GLU A 34 -3.63 -5.83 3.79
N ARG A 35 -2.76 -4.86 3.99
CA ARG A 35 -3.04 -3.44 3.69
C ARG A 35 -3.16 -3.16 2.20
N LEU A 36 -2.48 -3.91 1.33
CA LEU A 36 -2.62 -3.79 -0.13
C LEU A 36 -3.99 -4.23 -0.62
N ILE A 37 -4.64 -5.21 0.05
CA ILE A 37 -5.89 -5.81 -0.40
C ILE A 37 -7.01 -4.77 -0.44
N GLY A 38 -7.68 -4.67 -1.58
CA GLY A 38 -8.83 -3.79 -1.77
C GLY A 38 -8.87 -3.14 -3.14
N ALA A 39 -9.81 -2.22 -3.28
CA ALA A 39 -9.95 -1.37 -4.45
C ALA A 39 -9.42 0.05 -4.12
N TRP A 40 -8.60 0.57 -5.00
CA TRP A 40 -7.90 1.83 -4.88
C TRP A 40 -8.25 2.73 -6.05
N HIS A 41 -8.61 3.99 -5.80
CA HIS A 41 -8.75 4.96 -6.88
C HIS A 41 -7.46 5.76 -7.05
N LEU A 42 -7.19 6.17 -8.28
CA LEU A 42 -6.02 6.98 -8.60
C LEU A 42 -6.20 8.40 -8.05
N VAL A 43 -5.21 8.88 -7.29
CA VAL A 43 -5.12 10.26 -6.82
C VAL A 43 -4.22 11.08 -7.71
N HIS A 44 -3.03 10.55 -8.04
CA HIS A 44 -2.01 11.28 -8.79
C HIS A 44 -1.03 10.29 -9.45
N ILE A 45 -0.59 10.64 -10.66
CA ILE A 45 0.55 10.00 -11.32
C ILE A 45 1.57 11.07 -11.70
N GLU A 46 2.83 10.79 -11.43
CA GLU A 46 3.95 11.61 -11.87
C GLU A 46 4.91 10.76 -12.71
N SER A 47 5.28 11.28 -13.86
CA SER A 47 6.27 10.67 -14.74
C SER A 47 7.19 11.78 -15.22
N PRO A 48 8.38 11.94 -14.60
CA PRO A 48 9.33 12.95 -15.04
C PRO A 48 9.74 12.74 -16.50
N GLY A 49 9.90 13.84 -17.21
CA GLY A 49 10.45 13.84 -18.53
C GLY A 49 11.95 13.46 -18.54
N PRO A 50 12.57 13.36 -19.72
CA PRO A 50 13.98 13.00 -19.87
C PRO A 50 14.96 13.96 -19.15
N ASP A 51 14.50 15.18 -18.84
CA ASP A 51 15.26 16.20 -18.09
C ASP A 51 15.09 16.10 -16.57
N GLY A 52 14.38 15.07 -16.09
CA GLY A 52 14.10 14.83 -14.67
C GLY A 52 13.08 15.77 -14.05
N LYS A 53 12.46 16.67 -14.84
CA LYS A 53 11.39 17.53 -14.35
C LYS A 53 10.04 16.85 -14.47
N PRO A 54 9.08 17.16 -13.56
CA PRO A 54 7.72 16.68 -13.70
C PRO A 54 7.17 17.01 -15.08
N ALA A 55 6.72 15.99 -15.81
CA ALA A 55 6.00 16.21 -17.05
C ALA A 55 4.59 16.70 -16.72
N ASP A 56 4.11 17.72 -17.44
CA ASP A 56 2.72 18.14 -17.38
C ASP A 56 1.87 17.14 -18.17
N ILE A 57 1.61 15.99 -17.55
CA ILE A 57 0.75 14.96 -18.13
C ILE A 57 -0.68 15.15 -17.65
N PRO A 58 -1.67 15.03 -18.55
CA PRO A 58 -3.06 15.01 -18.15
C PRO A 58 -3.28 13.87 -17.15
N GLN A 59 -3.83 14.22 -15.97
CA GLN A 59 -4.06 13.21 -14.94
C GLN A 59 -5.15 12.23 -15.36
N PRO A 60 -4.87 10.93 -15.42
CA PRO A 60 -5.86 9.92 -15.72
C PRO A 60 -6.81 9.69 -14.54
N THR A 61 -7.95 9.08 -14.83
CA THR A 61 -8.77 8.39 -13.83
C THR A 61 -8.44 6.92 -13.85
N GLY A 62 -8.54 6.24 -12.70
CA GLY A 62 -8.21 4.83 -12.71
C GLY A 62 -8.49 4.10 -11.41
N MET A 63 -8.37 2.78 -11.52
CA MET A 63 -8.59 1.85 -10.45
C MET A 63 -7.47 0.81 -10.43
N LEU A 64 -7.03 0.49 -9.22
CA LEU A 64 -6.14 -0.63 -8.92
C LEU A 64 -6.87 -1.55 -7.95
N ILE A 65 -6.85 -2.85 -8.20
CA ILE A 65 -7.45 -3.86 -7.31
C ILE A 65 -6.39 -4.89 -6.96
N TYR A 66 -6.23 -5.15 -5.67
CA TYR A 66 -5.53 -6.31 -5.14
C TYR A 66 -6.52 -7.20 -4.41
N THR A 67 -6.65 -8.45 -4.83
CA THR A 67 -7.53 -9.41 -4.17
C THR A 67 -6.78 -10.23 -3.13
N ARG A 68 -7.50 -10.75 -2.14
CA ARG A 68 -6.92 -11.58 -1.07
C ARG A 68 -6.30 -12.87 -1.59
N ASP A 69 -6.82 -13.41 -2.65
CA ASP A 69 -6.36 -14.65 -3.31
C ASP A 69 -5.20 -14.43 -4.29
N GLY A 70 -4.60 -13.22 -4.31
CA GLY A 70 -3.36 -12.96 -5.02
C GLY A 70 -3.52 -12.50 -6.48
N HIS A 71 -4.67 -11.94 -6.85
CA HIS A 71 -4.87 -11.38 -8.18
C HIS A 71 -4.81 -9.85 -8.17
N ILE A 72 -4.38 -9.29 -9.30
CA ILE A 72 -4.31 -7.85 -9.53
C ILE A 72 -5.08 -7.46 -10.79
N SER A 73 -5.67 -6.26 -10.77
CA SER A 73 -6.17 -5.58 -11.96
C SER A 73 -5.88 -4.09 -11.88
N VAL A 74 -5.36 -3.51 -12.97
CA VAL A 74 -5.10 -2.09 -13.14
C VAL A 74 -5.88 -1.58 -14.33
N GLN A 75 -6.52 -0.43 -14.20
CA GLN A 75 -7.26 0.24 -15.27
C GLN A 75 -7.06 1.75 -15.13
N LEU A 76 -6.52 2.37 -16.17
CA LEU A 76 -6.39 3.84 -16.27
C LEU A 76 -7.00 4.33 -17.57
N MET A 77 -7.56 5.53 -17.52
CA MET A 77 -8.09 6.23 -18.68
C MET A 77 -7.57 7.67 -18.67
N TYR A 78 -6.75 8.01 -19.66
CA TYR A 78 -6.20 9.35 -19.82
C TYR A 78 -7.21 10.26 -20.52
N PRO A 79 -7.36 11.53 -20.07
CA PRO A 79 -8.18 12.50 -20.78
C PRO A 79 -7.63 12.74 -22.20
N GLY A 80 -8.53 12.85 -23.20
CA GLY A 80 -8.12 13.03 -24.59
C GLY A 80 -7.39 11.81 -25.16
N ALA A 81 -7.86 10.61 -24.85
CA ALA A 81 -7.28 9.32 -25.22
C ALA A 81 -6.72 9.24 -26.65
N ALA A 82 -7.38 9.87 -27.63
CA ALA A 82 -6.94 9.87 -29.02
C ALA A 82 -5.61 10.63 -29.27
N SER A 83 -5.21 11.52 -28.38
CA SER A 83 -3.95 12.28 -28.44
C SER A 83 -2.85 11.74 -27.52
N THR A 84 -3.16 10.76 -26.67
CA THR A 84 -2.19 10.16 -25.76
C THR A 84 -1.30 9.19 -26.52
N LEU A 85 0.02 9.36 -26.38
CA LEU A 85 0.99 8.47 -26.99
C LEU A 85 0.89 7.07 -26.38
N SER A 86 0.88 6.06 -27.24
CA SER A 86 0.95 4.67 -26.80
C SER A 86 2.38 4.29 -26.39
N ASN A 87 2.50 3.44 -25.39
CA ASN A 87 3.75 2.87 -24.92
C ASN A 87 3.54 1.41 -24.51
N GLU A 88 4.43 0.81 -23.76
CA GLU A 88 4.27 -0.58 -23.30
C GLU A 88 3.10 -0.78 -22.34
N TYR A 89 2.66 0.23 -21.61
CA TYR A 89 1.54 0.19 -20.66
C TYR A 89 0.24 0.71 -21.26
N VAL A 90 0.32 1.75 -22.10
CA VAL A 90 -0.81 2.53 -22.58
C VAL A 90 -1.04 2.30 -24.06
N LEU A 91 -2.29 2.05 -24.46
CA LEU A 91 -2.74 1.97 -25.84
C LEU A 91 -3.89 2.96 -26.05
N ASN A 92 -3.68 3.97 -26.92
CA ASN A 92 -4.69 4.99 -27.24
C ASN A 92 -5.31 5.65 -26.00
N GLY A 93 -4.48 5.95 -24.98
CA GLY A 93 -4.90 6.59 -23.74
C GLY A 93 -5.58 5.68 -22.73
N TYR A 94 -5.54 4.37 -22.92
CA TYR A 94 -6.03 3.39 -21.97
C TYR A 94 -4.91 2.48 -21.49
N GLU A 95 -4.89 2.21 -20.20
CA GLU A 95 -4.11 1.15 -19.59
C GLU A 95 -5.09 0.14 -19.00
N ALA A 96 -4.93 -1.13 -19.34
CA ALA A 96 -5.66 -2.21 -18.71
C ALA A 96 -4.78 -3.44 -18.68
N SER A 97 -4.55 -3.94 -17.48
CA SER A 97 -3.81 -5.19 -17.26
C SER A 97 -4.35 -5.94 -16.06
N PHE A 98 -4.14 -7.24 -16.06
CA PHE A 98 -4.48 -8.11 -14.93
C PHE A 98 -3.54 -9.29 -14.85
N GLY A 99 -3.51 -9.90 -13.67
CA GLY A 99 -2.69 -11.07 -13.42
C GLY A 99 -2.69 -11.47 -11.95
N SER A 100 -1.59 -12.04 -11.51
CA SER A 100 -1.35 -12.33 -10.10
C SER A 100 -0.29 -11.39 -9.51
N TYR A 101 -0.12 -11.42 -8.18
CA TYR A 101 0.92 -10.67 -7.52
C TYR A 101 1.51 -11.41 -6.32
N ASP A 102 2.78 -11.12 -6.04
CA ASP A 102 3.49 -11.52 -4.84
C ASP A 102 4.00 -10.30 -4.09
N VAL A 103 4.09 -10.40 -2.75
CA VAL A 103 4.57 -9.32 -1.88
C VAL A 103 5.80 -9.78 -1.11
N ASN A 104 6.85 -8.99 -1.16
CA ASN A 104 7.99 -9.09 -0.27
C ASN A 104 7.95 -7.90 0.70
N GLU A 105 7.51 -8.15 1.93
CA GLU A 105 7.37 -7.12 2.96
C GLU A 105 8.72 -6.62 3.49
N ILE A 106 9.79 -7.42 3.36
CA ILE A 106 11.14 -7.02 3.79
C ILE A 106 11.72 -5.93 2.88
N THR A 107 11.48 -6.07 1.58
CA THR A 107 11.98 -5.12 0.56
C THR A 107 10.93 -4.10 0.13
N HIS A 108 9.72 -4.16 0.71
CA HIS A 108 8.57 -3.34 0.32
C HIS A 108 8.30 -3.40 -1.19
N THR A 109 8.37 -4.62 -1.75
CA THR A 109 8.19 -4.86 -3.18
C THR A 109 6.96 -5.70 -3.42
N VAL A 110 6.10 -5.26 -4.34
CA VAL A 110 5.03 -6.05 -4.93
C VAL A 110 5.41 -6.35 -6.37
N THR A 111 5.41 -7.62 -6.76
CA THR A 111 5.69 -8.04 -8.14
C THR A 111 4.38 -8.43 -8.81
N HIS A 112 4.07 -7.76 -9.93
CA HIS A 112 2.91 -8.07 -10.76
C HIS A 112 3.32 -9.04 -11.86
N HIS A 113 2.66 -10.19 -11.95
CA HIS A 113 2.82 -11.20 -13.00
C HIS A 113 1.69 -11.04 -14.02
N ILE A 114 1.97 -10.44 -15.16
CA ILE A 114 0.94 -10.00 -16.11
C ILE A 114 0.46 -11.16 -16.97
N LEU A 115 -0.82 -11.50 -16.83
CA LEU A 115 -1.51 -12.55 -17.61
C LEU A 115 -2.29 -11.98 -18.79
N GLY A 116 -2.75 -10.73 -18.70
CA GLY A 116 -3.45 -10.03 -19.76
C GLY A 116 -3.18 -8.53 -19.74
N SER A 117 -3.13 -7.92 -20.92
CA SER A 117 -2.92 -6.47 -21.09
C SER A 117 -3.55 -6.00 -22.39
N ILE A 118 -4.04 -4.73 -22.40
CA ILE A 118 -4.51 -4.05 -23.61
C ILE A 118 -3.39 -3.91 -24.66
N THR A 119 -2.13 -3.82 -24.22
CA THR A 119 -0.94 -3.74 -25.08
C THR A 119 -0.43 -5.11 -25.54
N GLY A 120 -1.14 -6.18 -25.18
CA GLY A 120 -0.84 -7.55 -25.61
C GLY A 120 0.58 -7.97 -25.27
N GLY A 121 1.32 -8.47 -26.27
CA GLY A 121 2.65 -9.05 -26.09
C GLY A 121 3.72 -8.11 -25.55
N LEU A 122 3.46 -6.82 -25.41
CA LEU A 122 4.41 -5.89 -24.78
C LEU A 122 4.50 -6.11 -23.26
N LEU A 123 3.38 -6.50 -22.61
CA LEU A 123 3.34 -6.72 -21.16
C LEU A 123 3.02 -8.16 -20.76
N VAL A 124 2.25 -8.90 -21.55
CA VAL A 124 1.85 -10.28 -21.19
C VAL A 124 3.07 -11.16 -21.00
N GLY A 125 3.11 -11.88 -19.87
CA GLY A 125 4.23 -12.71 -19.46
C GLY A 125 5.38 -11.96 -18.77
N LYS A 126 5.27 -10.64 -18.59
CA LYS A 126 6.24 -9.85 -17.84
C LYS A 126 6.01 -9.95 -16.33
N GLU A 127 7.13 -9.88 -15.61
CA GLU A 127 7.16 -9.62 -14.17
C GLU A 127 7.53 -8.16 -13.95
N LEU A 128 6.68 -7.45 -13.21
CA LEU A 128 6.83 -6.01 -12.98
C LEU A 128 7.03 -5.77 -11.48
N PRO A 129 8.27 -5.77 -10.98
CA PRO A 129 8.54 -5.41 -9.60
C PRO A 129 8.26 -3.93 -9.38
N ARG A 130 7.56 -3.61 -8.28
CA ARG A 130 7.15 -2.28 -7.88
C ARG A 130 7.52 -2.08 -6.42
N ILE A 131 8.16 -0.98 -6.11
CA ILE A 131 8.36 -0.56 -4.71
C ILE A 131 7.09 0.12 -4.26
N PHE A 132 6.56 -0.30 -3.10
CA PHE A 132 5.38 0.31 -2.52
C PHE A 132 5.67 0.90 -1.15
N GLN A 133 4.89 1.90 -0.77
CA GLN A 133 4.94 2.55 0.53
C GLN A 133 3.56 3.06 0.92
N PHE A 134 3.20 2.91 2.18
CA PHE A 134 2.02 3.58 2.72
C PHE A 134 2.41 4.89 3.39
N THR A 135 1.68 5.94 3.09
CA THR A 135 1.81 7.24 3.74
C THR A 135 1.14 7.24 5.11
N SER A 136 1.41 8.25 5.94
CA SER A 136 0.81 8.37 7.28
C SER A 136 -0.70 8.58 7.25
N ASP A 137 -1.25 9.10 6.16
CA ASP A 137 -2.68 9.28 5.91
C ASP A 137 -3.33 8.07 5.20
N GLY A 138 -2.58 6.95 5.06
CA GLY A 138 -3.10 5.68 4.56
C GLY A 138 -3.10 5.50 3.05
N ARG A 139 -2.56 6.46 2.28
CA ARG A 139 -2.42 6.32 0.83
C ARG A 139 -1.31 5.33 0.47
N LEU A 140 -1.46 4.68 -0.67
CA LEU A 140 -0.49 3.78 -1.26
C LEU A 140 0.29 4.49 -2.37
N VAL A 141 1.59 4.56 -2.23
CA VAL A 141 2.51 5.04 -3.27
C VAL A 141 3.18 3.85 -3.92
N ILE A 142 3.10 3.75 -5.23
CA ILE A 142 3.76 2.70 -6.03
C ILE A 142 4.70 3.37 -7.02
N LYS A 143 5.92 2.86 -7.14
CA LYS A 143 6.92 3.28 -8.12
C LYS A 143 7.60 2.09 -8.77
N SER A 144 8.25 2.30 -9.92
CA SER A 144 9.08 1.26 -10.51
C SER A 144 10.22 0.84 -9.57
N ALA A 145 10.58 -0.44 -9.59
CA ALA A 145 11.82 -0.93 -8.99
C ALA A 145 13.03 -0.72 -9.91
N ASN A 146 12.82 -0.40 -11.18
CA ASN A 146 13.88 -0.05 -12.11
C ASN A 146 14.37 1.38 -11.83
N PRO A 147 15.64 1.61 -11.47
CA PRO A 147 16.15 2.93 -11.13
C PRO A 147 16.18 3.92 -12.32
N GLU A 148 16.09 3.42 -13.55
CA GLU A 148 16.01 4.27 -14.75
C GLU A 148 14.59 4.81 -15.01
N GLU A 149 13.59 4.26 -14.33
CA GLU A 149 12.21 4.70 -14.40
C GLU A 149 11.86 5.56 -13.17
N HIS A 150 11.52 6.82 -13.40
CA HIS A 150 11.33 7.79 -12.31
C HIS A 150 9.86 8.11 -12.01
N TRP A 151 8.91 7.35 -12.55
CA TRP A 151 7.50 7.55 -12.28
C TRP A 151 7.07 7.01 -10.90
N PHE A 152 6.03 7.63 -10.35
CA PHE A 152 5.30 7.09 -9.22
C PHE A 152 3.79 7.36 -9.35
N VAL A 153 3.01 6.56 -8.65
CA VAL A 153 1.54 6.64 -8.64
C VAL A 153 1.06 6.63 -7.20
N VAL A 154 0.15 7.54 -6.88
CA VAL A 154 -0.49 7.65 -5.57
C VAL A 154 -1.93 7.17 -5.68
N TRP A 155 -2.31 6.28 -4.79
CA TRP A 155 -3.61 5.64 -4.71
C TRP A 155 -4.25 5.89 -3.34
N GLU A 156 -5.56 5.97 -3.31
CA GLU A 156 -6.36 6.07 -2.10
C GLU A 156 -7.44 4.99 -2.10
N HIS A 157 -7.74 4.40 -0.94
CA HIS A 157 -8.79 3.39 -0.81
C HIS A 157 -10.17 4.00 -1.13
N TYR A 158 -11.03 3.20 -1.80
CA TYR A 158 -12.43 3.56 -1.98
C TYR A 158 -13.19 3.55 -0.65
#